data_d57b53299d118d7c023e494fbbf7c634
#
_entry.id   d57b53299d118d7c023e494fbbf7c634
#
_cell.length_a   1.000
_cell.length_b   1.000
_cell.length_c   1.000
_cell.angle_alpha   90.00
_cell.angle_beta   90.00
_cell.angle_gamma   90.00
#
_symmetry.space_group_name_H-M   'P 1'
#
loop_
_entity.id
_entity.type
_entity.pdbx_description
1 polymer ?
#
loop_
_entity_poly.entity_id
_entity_poly.type
_entity_poly.pdbx_seq_one_letter_code
_entity_poly.pdbx_strand_id
1 'polypeptide(L)'
;MAEDPHTLGLALGGGAFRGTAHLGVLKALEEEGLRPGFLCGTSAGAMAAAFYAFGMPPEKIRNVARNLRWLKATNFTFSKLGLLSNNEIGKFIEKYLGEVQIEDSSIPLAIVAADISTG
;
A
#
# COMPACT_ATOMS: atom_id res chain seq x y z
N MET A 1 26.65 9.11 9.93
CA MET A 1 25.57 9.16 10.96
C MET A 1 25.32 7.75 11.43
N ALA A 2 25.40 7.50 12.73
CA ALA A 2 25.00 6.21 13.26
C ALA A 2 23.50 6.02 12.98
N GLU A 3 23.11 4.90 12.35
CA GLU A 3 21.72 4.52 12.24
C GLU A 3 21.15 4.41 13.67
N ASP A 4 19.98 5.01 13.87
CA ASP A 4 19.27 4.84 15.14
C ASP A 4 18.98 3.34 15.31
N PRO A 5 19.52 2.67 16.35
CA PRO A 5 19.34 1.24 16.56
C PRO A 5 17.85 0.87 16.81
N HIS A 6 16.98 1.86 16.91
CA HIS A 6 15.54 1.70 17.15
C HIS A 6 14.69 2.05 15.92
N THR A 7 15.27 2.06 14.71
CA THR A 7 14.47 2.30 13.50
C THR A 7 13.42 1.22 13.34
N LEU A 8 12.16 1.62 13.39
CA LEU A 8 11.01 0.73 13.23
C LEU A 8 10.83 0.35 11.75
N GLY A 9 10.91 -0.93 11.43
CA GLY A 9 10.50 -1.48 10.16
C GLY A 9 9.09 -2.07 10.24
N LEU A 10 8.24 -1.83 9.24
CA LEU A 10 6.91 -2.41 9.16
C LEU A 10 6.77 -3.31 7.94
N ALA A 11 6.29 -4.52 8.15
CA ALA A 11 5.89 -5.45 7.11
C ALA A 11 4.35 -5.55 7.08
N LEU A 12 3.75 -5.13 5.97
CA LEU A 12 2.31 -5.08 5.79
C LEU A 12 1.84 -6.23 4.88
N GLY A 13 1.16 -7.20 5.47
CA GLY A 13 0.68 -8.39 4.77
C GLY A 13 -0.49 -8.11 3.82
N GLY A 14 -0.73 -9.05 2.91
CA GLY A 14 -1.91 -9.07 2.05
C GLY A 14 -3.20 -9.36 2.82
N GLY A 15 -4.32 -9.41 2.13
CA GLY A 15 -5.62 -9.77 2.74
C GLY A 15 -6.80 -8.97 2.19
N ALA A 16 -6.68 -8.44 1.00
CA ALA A 16 -7.73 -7.66 0.33
C ALA A 16 -8.30 -6.55 1.26
N PHE A 17 -9.59 -6.56 1.54
CA PHE A 17 -10.21 -5.54 2.40
C PHE A 17 -9.77 -5.56 3.87
N ARG A 18 -9.18 -6.66 4.33
CA ARG A 18 -8.56 -6.72 5.67
C ARG A 18 -7.32 -5.84 5.77
N GLY A 19 -6.72 -5.47 4.63
CA GLY A 19 -5.63 -4.50 4.56
C GLY A 19 -5.96 -3.13 5.15
N THR A 20 -7.24 -2.80 5.33
CA THR A 20 -7.64 -1.57 6.05
C THR A 20 -7.21 -1.56 7.52
N ALA A 21 -6.95 -2.73 8.13
CA ALA A 21 -6.40 -2.82 9.48
C ALA A 21 -5.00 -2.17 9.57
N HIS A 22 -4.20 -2.24 8.50
CA HIS A 22 -2.89 -1.57 8.45
C HIS A 22 -2.99 -0.06 8.66
N LEU A 23 -4.07 0.55 8.19
CA LEU A 23 -4.29 2.00 8.33
C LEU A 23 -4.53 2.40 9.79
N GLY A 24 -5.19 1.52 10.56
CA GLY A 24 -5.34 1.69 12.01
C GLY A 24 -4.00 1.66 12.74
N VAL A 25 -3.12 0.73 12.36
CA VAL A 25 -1.77 0.63 12.92
C VAL A 25 -0.93 1.86 12.56
N LEU A 26 -0.91 2.26 11.29
CA LEU A 26 -0.17 3.45 10.85
C LEU A 26 -0.65 4.71 11.56
N LYS A 27 -1.96 4.86 11.73
CA LYS A 27 -2.54 5.98 12.47
C LYS A 27 -2.12 5.97 13.94
N ALA A 28 -2.19 4.83 14.62
CA ALA A 28 -1.77 4.70 16.00
C ALA A 28 -0.28 5.04 16.19
N LEU A 29 0.57 4.62 15.25
CA LEU A 29 2.00 4.98 15.28
C LEU A 29 2.21 6.48 15.13
N GLU A 30 1.47 7.15 14.24
CA GLU A 30 1.53 8.62 14.11
C GLU A 30 1.09 9.33 15.38
N GLU A 31 0.02 8.86 16.02
CA GLU A 31 -0.50 9.42 17.27
C GLU A 31 0.51 9.30 18.42
N GLU A 32 1.31 8.23 18.42
CA GLU A 32 2.41 8.01 19.37
C GLU A 32 3.73 8.69 18.95
N GLY A 33 3.74 9.43 17.86
CA GLY A 33 4.95 10.10 17.34
C GLY A 33 6.00 9.13 16.77
N LEU A 34 5.61 7.90 16.48
CA LEU A 34 6.49 6.88 15.91
C LEU A 34 6.38 6.89 14.38
N ARG A 35 7.51 7.00 13.70
CA ARG A 35 7.57 6.90 12.24
C ARG A 35 8.35 5.66 11.83
N PRO A 36 7.81 4.86 10.92
CA PRO A 36 8.59 3.78 10.31
C PRO A 36 9.77 4.35 9.52
N GLY A 37 10.94 3.78 9.71
CA GLY A 37 12.12 4.06 8.91
C GLY A 37 12.21 3.20 7.64
N PHE A 38 11.39 2.15 7.56
CA PHE A 38 11.32 1.23 6.43
C PHE A 38 9.95 0.56 6.33
N LEU A 39 9.45 0.42 5.12
CA LEU A 39 8.19 -0.25 4.82
C LEU A 39 8.39 -1.39 3.83
N CYS A 40 7.72 -2.50 4.09
CA CYS A 40 7.62 -3.61 3.16
C CYS A 40 6.17 -4.06 3.07
N GLY A 41 5.71 -4.41 1.89
CA GLY A 41 4.32 -4.85 1.72
C GLY A 41 4.08 -5.81 0.57
N THR A 42 2.98 -6.55 0.67
CA THR A 42 2.47 -7.41 -0.39
C THR A 42 0.97 -7.21 -0.58
N SER A 43 0.48 -7.24 -1.83
CA SER A 43 -0.95 -7.06 -2.17
C SER A 43 -1.53 -5.77 -1.55
N ALA A 44 -2.63 -5.86 -0.81
CA ALA A 44 -3.24 -4.72 -0.12
C ALA A 44 -2.26 -4.00 0.83
N GLY A 45 -1.36 -4.75 1.48
CA GLY A 45 -0.30 -4.20 2.31
C GLY A 45 0.73 -3.41 1.49
N ALA A 46 1.04 -3.85 0.27
CA ALA A 46 1.91 -3.09 -0.64
C ALA A 46 1.30 -1.75 -1.05
N MET A 47 -0.02 -1.72 -1.30
CA MET A 47 -0.72 -0.47 -1.62
C MET A 47 -0.71 0.49 -0.43
N ALA A 48 -1.03 0.00 0.77
CA ALA A 48 -0.98 0.81 1.99
C ALA A 48 0.44 1.36 2.26
N ALA A 49 1.46 0.50 2.13
CA ALA A 49 2.85 0.88 2.29
C ALA A 49 3.29 1.93 1.27
N ALA A 50 2.94 1.74 -0.02
CA ALA A 50 3.29 2.67 -1.08
C ALA A 50 2.65 4.06 -0.86
N PHE A 51 1.34 4.13 -0.66
CA PHE A 51 0.68 5.41 -0.40
C PHE A 51 1.25 6.12 0.82
N TYR A 52 1.51 5.39 1.89
CA TYR A 52 2.09 5.96 3.10
C TYR A 52 3.54 6.41 2.91
N ALA A 53 4.36 5.62 2.22
CA ALA A 53 5.76 5.95 1.92
C ALA A 53 5.90 7.21 1.06
N PHE A 54 4.92 7.49 0.21
CA PHE A 54 4.83 8.73 -0.59
C PHE A 54 4.13 9.89 0.14
N GLY A 55 3.93 9.78 1.46
CA GLY A 55 3.46 10.87 2.30
C GLY A 55 1.95 11.02 2.42
N MET A 56 1.16 10.03 1.95
CA MET A 56 -0.29 10.07 2.11
C MET A 56 -0.67 9.67 3.54
N PRO A 57 -1.40 10.50 4.29
CA PRO A 57 -1.81 10.17 5.65
C PRO A 57 -2.82 9.00 5.67
N PRO A 58 -2.88 8.19 6.75
CA PRO A 58 -3.74 7.01 6.85
C PRO A 58 -5.22 7.28 6.55
N GLU A 59 -5.75 8.41 6.97
CA GLU A 59 -7.14 8.83 6.70
C GLU A 59 -7.40 9.00 5.20
N LYS A 60 -6.46 9.57 4.46
CA LYS A 60 -6.58 9.74 3.01
C LYS A 60 -6.47 8.39 2.30
N ILE A 61 -5.56 7.52 2.73
CA ILE A 61 -5.44 6.15 2.19
C ILE A 61 -6.74 5.38 2.40
N ARG A 62 -7.39 5.53 3.55
CA ARG A 62 -8.70 4.92 3.82
C ARG A 62 -9.76 5.36 2.81
N ASN A 63 -9.81 6.65 2.48
CA ASN A 63 -10.75 7.17 1.49
C ASN A 63 -10.43 6.65 0.08
N VAL A 64 -9.16 6.56 -0.28
CA VAL A 64 -8.70 5.95 -1.54
C VAL A 64 -9.12 4.48 -1.61
N ALA A 65 -8.95 3.72 -0.53
CA ALA A 65 -9.36 2.32 -0.45
C ALA A 65 -10.88 2.14 -0.61
N ARG A 66 -11.68 3.06 -0.08
CA ARG A 66 -13.14 3.08 -0.30
C ARG A 66 -13.49 3.27 -1.77
N ASN A 67 -12.79 4.16 -2.47
CA ASN A 67 -13.02 4.40 -3.89
C ASN A 67 -12.70 3.17 -4.73
N LEU A 68 -11.64 2.44 -4.39
CA LEU A 68 -11.31 1.18 -5.03
C LEU A 68 -12.40 0.12 -4.83
N ARG A 69 -12.98 0.05 -3.64
CA ARG A 69 -14.09 -0.85 -3.32
C ARG A 69 -15.34 -0.51 -4.14
N TRP A 70 -15.64 0.78 -4.34
CA TRP A 70 -16.74 1.24 -5.19
C TRP A 70 -16.53 0.85 -6.65
N LEU A 71 -15.33 1.04 -7.20
CA LEU A 71 -14.98 0.64 -8.57
C LEU A 71 -15.19 -0.86 -8.78
N LYS A 72 -14.84 -1.71 -7.81
CA LYS A 72 -15.11 -3.15 -7.86
C LYS A 72 -16.61 -3.48 -7.83
N ALA A 73 -17.41 -2.72 -7.09
CA ALA A 73 -18.84 -2.94 -6.97
C ALA A 73 -19.62 -2.48 -8.21
N THR A 74 -19.11 -1.48 -8.94
CA THR A 74 -19.78 -0.91 -10.13
C THR A 74 -19.33 -1.54 -11.44
N ASN A 75 -18.11 -2.02 -11.54
CA ASN A 75 -17.59 -2.73 -12.71
C ASN A 75 -17.91 -4.23 -12.60
N PHE A 76 -19.13 -4.59 -12.95
CA PHE A 76 -19.65 -5.96 -12.95
C PHE A 76 -19.07 -6.80 -14.12
N THR A 77 -17.83 -6.57 -14.47
CA THR A 77 -17.14 -7.46 -15.40
C THR A 77 -16.45 -8.54 -14.59
N PHE A 78 -17.18 -9.61 -14.34
CA PHE A 78 -16.68 -10.85 -13.77
C PHE A 78 -15.54 -11.41 -14.65
N SER A 79 -14.33 -11.01 -14.39
CA SER A 79 -13.24 -11.93 -14.64
C SER A 79 -13.45 -13.13 -13.69
N LYS A 80 -13.42 -14.35 -14.22
CA LYS A 80 -13.65 -15.61 -13.49
C LYS A 80 -12.76 -15.82 -12.24
N LEU A 81 -11.88 -14.89 -11.93
CA LEU A 81 -10.95 -14.90 -10.80
C LEU A 81 -11.13 -13.71 -9.83
N GLY A 82 -12.14 -12.83 -10.03
CA GLY A 82 -12.48 -11.77 -9.07
C GLY A 82 -11.38 -10.72 -8.80
N LEU A 83 -10.30 -10.70 -9.58
CA LEU A 83 -9.18 -9.79 -9.45
C LEU A 83 -9.33 -8.65 -10.46
N LEU A 84 -9.04 -7.42 -10.03
CA LEU A 84 -8.80 -6.31 -10.96
C LEU A 84 -7.62 -6.67 -11.86
N SER A 85 -7.69 -6.31 -13.15
CA SER A 85 -6.54 -6.47 -14.02
C SER A 85 -5.37 -5.62 -13.50
N ASN A 86 -4.15 -6.08 -13.71
CA ASN A 86 -2.95 -5.32 -13.32
C ASN A 86 -2.94 -3.90 -13.91
N ASN A 87 -3.50 -3.72 -15.11
CA ASN A 87 -3.63 -2.41 -15.74
C ASN A 87 -4.57 -1.47 -14.99
N GLU A 88 -5.67 -1.99 -14.43
CA GLU A 88 -6.61 -1.16 -13.65
C GLU A 88 -6.00 -0.74 -12.32
N ILE A 89 -5.26 -1.64 -11.66
CA ILE A 89 -4.53 -1.33 -10.43
C ILE A 89 -3.44 -0.30 -10.72
N GLY A 90 -2.68 -0.45 -11.81
CA GLY A 90 -1.66 0.52 -12.23
C GLY A 90 -2.25 1.91 -12.42
N LYS A 91 -3.30 2.04 -13.23
CA LYS A 91 -4.01 3.31 -13.44
C LYS A 91 -4.56 3.92 -12.15
N PHE A 92 -5.03 3.08 -11.23
CA PHE A 92 -5.51 3.53 -9.93
C PHE A 92 -4.40 4.13 -9.08
N ILE A 93 -3.23 3.49 -9.04
CA ILE A 93 -2.06 4.00 -8.30
C ILE A 93 -1.57 5.30 -8.94
N GLU A 94 -1.42 5.34 -10.26
CA GLU A 94 -0.99 6.55 -11.00
C GLU A 94 -1.94 7.73 -10.79
N LYS A 95 -3.22 7.50 -10.67
CA LYS A 95 -4.21 8.54 -10.38
C LYS A 95 -3.91 9.31 -9.09
N TYR A 96 -3.36 8.64 -8.08
CA TYR A 96 -3.12 9.22 -6.75
C TYR A 96 -1.66 9.61 -6.50
N LEU A 97 -0.71 8.89 -7.06
CA LEU A 97 0.73 9.12 -6.87
C LEU A 97 1.39 9.78 -8.08
N GLY A 98 0.77 9.71 -9.27
CA GLY A 98 1.42 10.08 -10.53
C GLY A 98 2.40 9.01 -11.00
N GLU A 99 3.19 9.35 -12.02
CA GLU A 99 4.31 8.51 -12.48
C GLU A 99 5.50 8.72 -11.54
N VAL A 100 5.71 7.77 -10.64
CA VAL A 100 6.79 7.80 -9.64
C VAL A 100 7.56 6.48 -9.67
N GLN A 101 8.81 6.52 -9.25
CA GLN A 101 9.63 5.34 -9.01
C GLN A 101 9.59 4.98 -7.52
N ILE A 102 9.78 3.69 -7.20
CA ILE A 102 9.79 3.23 -5.78
C ILE A 102 10.88 3.98 -4.99
N GLU A 103 11.98 4.28 -5.63
CA GLU A 103 13.12 4.99 -5.06
C GLU A 103 12.84 6.45 -4.68
N ASP A 104 11.77 7.03 -5.25
CA ASP A 104 11.36 8.41 -4.94
C ASP A 104 10.55 8.53 -3.63
N SER A 105 10.24 7.40 -2.98
CA SER A 105 9.47 7.40 -1.75
C SER A 105 10.22 8.08 -0.59
N SER A 106 9.48 8.80 0.26
CA SER A 106 10.04 9.50 1.44
C SER A 106 10.49 8.52 2.54
N ILE A 107 9.90 7.33 2.57
CA ILE A 107 10.29 6.23 3.45
C ILE A 107 10.77 5.09 2.55
N PRO A 108 11.95 4.50 2.79
CA PRO A 108 12.42 3.34 2.05
C PRO A 108 11.34 2.25 1.94
N LEU A 109 11.06 1.81 0.71
CA LEU A 109 9.94 0.94 0.40
C LEU A 109 10.40 -0.31 -0.34
N ALA A 110 9.93 -1.48 0.08
CA ALA A 110 10.01 -2.73 -0.66
C ALA A 110 8.62 -3.31 -0.93
N ILE A 111 8.43 -3.83 -2.12
CA ILE A 111 7.19 -4.50 -2.53
C ILE A 111 7.53 -5.93 -2.91
N VAL A 112 6.81 -6.87 -2.31
CA VAL A 112 6.99 -8.31 -2.56
C VAL A 112 5.98 -8.76 -3.59
N ALA A 113 6.48 -9.39 -4.65
CA ALA A 113 5.69 -10.04 -5.68
C ALA A 113 6.30 -11.40 -6.02
N ALA A 114 5.48 -12.32 -6.52
CA ALA A 114 5.93 -13.63 -6.99
C ALA A 114 5.77 -13.70 -8.51
N ASP A 115 6.81 -14.19 -9.19
CA ASP A 115 6.71 -14.60 -10.58
C ASP A 115 6.19 -16.03 -10.64
N ILE A 116 4.99 -16.22 -11.17
CA ILE A 116 4.33 -17.55 -11.24
C ILE A 116 5.00 -18.51 -12.22
N SER A 117 5.89 -18.02 -13.09
CA SER A 117 6.62 -18.86 -14.04
C SER A 117 7.93 -19.41 -13.47
N THR A 118 8.51 -18.74 -12.52
CA THR A 118 9.82 -19.09 -11.94
C THR A 118 9.80 -19.32 -10.43
N GLY A 119 8.75 -18.89 -9.74
CA GLY A 119 8.59 -19.01 -8.30
C GLY A 119 9.10 -17.79 -7.53
#